data_dc9cc334b795623476a7c194676dc919
#
_entry.id   dc9cc334b795623476a7c194676dc919
#
_cell.length_a   1.000
_cell.length_b   1.000
_cell.length_c   1.000
_cell.angle_alpha   90.00
_cell.angle_beta   90.00
_cell.angle_gamma   90.00
#
_symmetry.space_group_name_H-M   'P 1'
#
loop_
_entity.id
_entity.type
_entity.pdbx_description
1 polymer ?
#
loop_
_entity_poly.entity_id
_entity_poly.type
_entity_poly.pdbx_seq_one_letter_code
_entity_poly.pdbx_strand_id
1 'polypeptide(L)'
;KIANYVYSYEIKSDLALDTARNCLIDTIGCGLLALKFPACTKMLGPIVKDTHVPFGVRVPGTDYQLDPIKGAFDIGCIVRWLDYNDTWLAEEWGHPSDNLGAILAVCDFVSQQNISIGKEPLSMRALLESMIMAHEIQGVLALENSFNKVGLDHVILVKVASTAVVTKLLGGSLDQIKNAVSQAWLDGQSLRTYRHAPNAGSRKSWAAGDATSRAVRSVSYTHLRAHETSG
;
A
#
# COMPACT_ATOMS: atom_id res chain seq x y z
N LYS A 1 -3.56 -19.42 3.57
CA LYS A 1 -4.90 -18.91 3.19
C LYS A 1 -4.77 -17.61 2.38
N ILE A 2 -4.14 -16.53 2.92
CA ILE A 2 -3.97 -15.21 2.25
C ILE A 2 -3.42 -15.37 0.83
N ALA A 3 -2.28 -16.07 0.67
CA ALA A 3 -1.65 -16.23 -0.64
C ALA A 3 -2.55 -16.95 -1.66
N ASN A 4 -3.26 -18.00 -1.23
CA ASN A 4 -4.19 -18.72 -2.11
C ASN A 4 -5.36 -17.83 -2.53
N TYR A 5 -5.91 -17.03 -1.61
CA TYR A 5 -6.95 -16.06 -1.90
C TYR A 5 -6.48 -15.06 -2.96
N VAL A 6 -5.38 -14.38 -2.73
CA VAL A 6 -4.86 -13.39 -3.68
C VAL A 6 -4.53 -14.01 -5.03
N TYR A 7 -3.96 -15.22 -5.07
CA TYR A 7 -3.51 -15.86 -6.29
C TYR A 7 -4.66 -16.35 -7.18
N SER A 8 -5.70 -16.99 -6.56
CA SER A 8 -6.69 -17.75 -7.28
C SER A 8 -8.11 -17.18 -7.29
N TYR A 9 -8.43 -16.26 -6.34
CA TYR A 9 -9.79 -15.77 -6.23
C TYR A 9 -10.13 -14.75 -7.31
N GLU A 10 -11.30 -14.85 -7.90
CA GLU A 10 -11.84 -13.90 -8.88
C GLU A 10 -12.93 -13.04 -8.24
N ILE A 11 -12.79 -11.73 -8.34
CA ILE A 11 -13.81 -10.77 -7.89
C ILE A 11 -14.93 -10.72 -8.94
N LYS A 12 -16.14 -11.19 -8.56
CA LYS A 12 -17.30 -11.26 -9.47
C LYS A 12 -18.43 -10.32 -9.07
N SER A 13 -18.38 -9.73 -7.89
CA SER A 13 -19.42 -8.85 -7.38
C SER A 13 -19.32 -7.45 -7.98
N ASP A 14 -20.33 -7.05 -8.75
CA ASP A 14 -20.43 -5.68 -9.28
C ASP A 14 -20.56 -4.67 -8.13
N LEU A 15 -21.29 -4.99 -7.07
CA LEU A 15 -21.39 -4.15 -5.88
C LEU A 15 -20.04 -3.91 -5.24
N ALA A 16 -19.18 -4.92 -5.14
CA ALA A 16 -17.82 -4.77 -4.59
C ALA A 16 -16.96 -3.85 -5.48
N LEU A 17 -17.06 -3.99 -6.80
CA LEU A 17 -16.34 -3.14 -7.75
C LEU A 17 -16.82 -1.68 -7.72
N ASP A 18 -18.13 -1.45 -7.62
CA ASP A 18 -18.72 -0.12 -7.51
C ASP A 18 -18.33 0.55 -6.19
N THR A 19 -18.35 -0.21 -5.10
CA THR A 19 -17.91 0.27 -3.79
C THR A 19 -16.41 0.62 -3.78
N ALA A 20 -15.58 -0.24 -4.38
CA ALA A 20 -14.15 0.03 -4.50
C ALA A 20 -13.87 1.27 -5.36
N ARG A 21 -14.64 1.49 -6.43
CA ARG A 21 -14.53 2.71 -7.25
C ARG A 21 -14.85 3.96 -6.43
N ASN A 22 -15.94 3.95 -5.66
CA ASN A 22 -16.31 5.06 -4.80
C ASN A 22 -15.24 5.31 -3.72
N CYS A 23 -14.73 4.26 -3.08
CA CYS A 23 -13.64 4.33 -2.13
C CYS A 23 -12.36 4.91 -2.78
N LEU A 24 -12.03 4.51 -4.00
CA LEU A 24 -10.88 5.07 -4.74
C LEU A 24 -11.04 6.58 -4.97
N ILE A 25 -12.21 7.02 -5.41
CA ILE A 25 -12.49 8.45 -5.66
C ILE A 25 -12.34 9.25 -4.37
N ASP A 26 -12.95 8.79 -3.28
CA ASP A 26 -12.86 9.41 -1.96
C ASP A 26 -11.41 9.48 -1.48
N THR A 27 -10.69 8.37 -1.55
CA THR A 27 -9.30 8.25 -1.09
C THR A 27 -8.35 9.15 -1.87
N ILE A 28 -8.49 9.23 -3.20
CA ILE A 28 -7.71 10.16 -4.03
C ILE A 28 -8.09 11.61 -3.68
N GLY A 29 -9.38 11.89 -3.44
CA GLY A 29 -9.85 13.21 -2.97
C GLY A 29 -9.19 13.63 -1.67
N CYS A 30 -9.09 12.73 -0.69
CA CYS A 30 -8.35 12.96 0.56
C CYS A 30 -6.88 13.29 0.28
N GLY A 31 -6.23 12.52 -0.61
CA GLY A 31 -4.83 12.73 -0.99
C GLY A 31 -4.60 14.11 -1.64
N LEU A 32 -5.43 14.49 -2.60
CA LEU A 32 -5.33 15.79 -3.27
C LEU A 32 -5.57 16.96 -2.30
N LEU A 33 -6.52 16.80 -1.36
CA LEU A 33 -6.76 17.80 -0.32
C LEU A 33 -5.55 17.94 0.62
N ALA A 34 -4.88 16.85 0.94
CA ALA A 34 -3.69 16.83 1.80
C ALA A 34 -2.53 17.67 1.25
N LEU A 35 -2.44 17.83 -0.06
CA LEU A 35 -1.41 18.67 -0.71
C LEU A 35 -1.52 20.17 -0.39
N LYS A 36 -2.64 20.63 0.18
CA LYS A 36 -2.79 22.00 0.68
C LYS A 36 -2.04 22.25 2.00
N PHE A 37 -1.51 21.21 2.64
CA PHE A 37 -0.87 21.31 3.94
C PHE A 37 0.66 21.22 3.82
N PRO A 38 1.41 22.30 4.10
CA PRO A 38 2.87 22.31 4.02
C PRO A 38 3.54 21.24 4.89
N ALA A 39 2.93 20.88 6.02
CA ALA A 39 3.43 19.80 6.87
C ALA A 39 3.36 18.41 6.21
N CYS A 40 2.43 18.21 5.27
CA CYS A 40 2.35 17.02 4.43
C CYS A 40 3.37 17.09 3.29
N THR A 41 3.32 18.17 2.50
CA THR A 41 4.11 18.26 1.27
C THR A 41 5.61 18.25 1.51
N LYS A 42 6.11 18.74 2.65
CA LYS A 42 7.54 18.64 3.03
C LYS A 42 8.07 17.22 3.18
N MET A 43 7.19 16.22 3.29
CA MET A 43 7.57 14.81 3.43
C MET A 43 7.67 14.11 2.07
N LEU A 44 7.12 14.73 1.02
CA LEU A 44 7.02 14.17 -0.32
C LEU A 44 8.27 14.45 -1.13
N GLY A 45 8.41 13.70 -2.22
CA GLY A 45 9.50 13.84 -3.17
C GLY A 45 10.69 12.91 -2.89
N PRO A 46 11.71 12.97 -3.74
CA PRO A 46 12.84 12.05 -3.67
C PRO A 46 13.69 12.29 -2.41
N ILE A 47 14.30 11.22 -1.89
CA ILE A 47 15.22 11.31 -0.75
C ILE A 47 16.47 12.15 -1.12
N VAL A 48 17.00 11.92 -2.32
CA VAL A 48 18.08 12.75 -2.87
C VAL A 48 17.44 13.82 -3.75
N LYS A 49 17.64 15.08 -3.36
CA LYS A 49 17.06 16.22 -4.08
C LYS A 49 17.32 16.13 -5.59
N ASP A 50 16.34 16.54 -6.37
CA ASP A 50 16.39 16.59 -7.85
C ASP A 50 16.53 15.21 -8.53
N THR A 51 16.38 14.09 -7.79
CA THR A 51 16.32 12.77 -8.40
C THR A 51 14.98 12.57 -9.11
N HIS A 52 15.06 12.12 -10.36
CA HIS A 52 13.93 11.72 -11.18
C HIS A 52 14.15 10.29 -11.66
N VAL A 53 13.14 9.43 -11.50
CA VAL A 53 13.21 8.03 -11.92
C VAL A 53 12.42 7.84 -13.20
N PRO A 54 13.08 7.67 -14.37
CA PRO A 54 12.38 7.43 -15.63
C PRO A 54 11.45 6.21 -15.52
N PHE A 55 10.20 6.37 -15.99
CA PHE A 55 9.18 5.33 -15.89
C PHE A 55 8.92 4.84 -14.45
N GLY A 56 9.20 5.67 -13.45
CA GLY A 56 8.89 5.42 -12.05
C GLY A 56 7.45 5.76 -11.71
N VAL A 57 7.15 5.73 -10.41
CA VAL A 57 5.82 6.02 -9.84
C VAL A 57 5.53 7.51 -9.87
N ARG A 58 4.39 7.88 -10.41
CA ARG A 58 3.88 9.26 -10.37
C ARG A 58 3.05 9.48 -9.12
N VAL A 59 3.41 10.46 -8.32
CA VAL A 59 2.66 10.83 -7.11
C VAL A 59 1.52 11.78 -7.50
N PRO A 60 0.24 11.40 -7.27
CA PRO A 60 -0.91 12.19 -7.69
C PRO A 60 -0.88 13.65 -7.21
N GLY A 61 -1.14 14.60 -8.11
CA GLY A 61 -1.17 16.02 -7.81
C GLY A 61 0.20 16.69 -7.60
N THR A 62 1.28 16.00 -7.93
CA THR A 62 2.66 16.51 -7.89
C THR A 62 3.41 16.22 -9.18
N ASP A 63 4.59 16.82 -9.36
CA ASP A 63 5.50 16.54 -10.48
C ASP A 63 6.51 15.43 -10.15
N TYR A 64 6.36 14.75 -9.00
CA TYR A 64 7.30 13.72 -8.58
C TYR A 64 7.12 12.43 -9.35
N GLN A 65 8.24 11.89 -9.84
CA GLN A 65 8.35 10.55 -10.42
C GLN A 65 9.47 9.80 -9.72
N LEU A 66 9.10 8.80 -8.91
CA LEU A 66 9.92 8.20 -7.87
C LEU A 66 10.11 6.69 -8.08
N ASP A 67 11.05 6.11 -7.35
CA ASP A 67 11.09 4.66 -7.20
C ASP A 67 9.82 4.13 -6.49
N PRO A 68 9.46 2.84 -6.68
CA PRO A 68 8.19 2.31 -6.17
C PRO A 68 8.07 2.36 -4.63
N ILE A 69 9.18 2.27 -3.90
CA ILE A 69 9.18 2.27 -2.43
C ILE A 69 8.85 3.69 -1.93
N LYS A 70 9.54 4.69 -2.48
CA LYS A 70 9.27 6.09 -2.10
C LYS A 70 7.93 6.57 -2.63
N GLY A 71 7.52 6.14 -3.84
CA GLY A 71 6.19 6.42 -4.38
C GLY A 71 5.08 5.88 -3.49
N ALA A 72 5.21 4.64 -3.00
CA ALA A 72 4.26 4.05 -2.05
C ALA A 72 4.22 4.82 -0.71
N PHE A 73 5.36 5.30 -0.22
CA PHE A 73 5.41 6.16 0.96
C PHE A 73 4.65 7.46 0.74
N ASP A 74 4.93 8.16 -0.36
CA ASP A 74 4.32 9.46 -0.63
C ASP A 74 2.82 9.37 -0.83
N ILE A 75 2.35 8.41 -1.65
CA ILE A 75 0.92 8.18 -1.87
C ILE A 75 0.23 7.79 -0.55
N GLY A 76 0.83 6.89 0.23
CA GLY A 76 0.29 6.52 1.54
C GLY A 76 0.23 7.69 2.53
N CYS A 77 1.21 8.60 2.49
CA CYS A 77 1.21 9.81 3.32
C CYS A 77 0.06 10.75 2.94
N ILE A 78 -0.10 11.09 1.66
CA ILE A 78 -1.18 12.02 1.25
C ILE A 78 -2.57 11.43 1.51
N VAL A 79 -2.77 10.15 1.25
CA VAL A 79 -4.03 9.44 1.50
C VAL A 79 -4.43 9.52 2.97
N ARG A 80 -3.49 9.29 3.87
CA ARG A 80 -3.75 9.17 5.31
C ARG A 80 -3.64 10.50 6.08
N TRP A 81 -3.11 11.53 5.46
CA TRP A 81 -2.76 12.78 6.14
C TRP A 81 -3.88 13.38 6.98
N LEU A 82 -5.09 13.47 6.41
CA LEU A 82 -6.23 14.13 7.02
C LEU A 82 -7.05 13.24 7.96
N ASP A 83 -6.78 11.93 7.96
CA ASP A 83 -7.58 10.97 8.75
C ASP A 83 -9.06 10.90 8.28
N TYR A 84 -9.33 11.18 7.01
CA TYR A 84 -10.66 11.27 6.42
C TYR A 84 -11.03 10.08 5.53
N ASN A 85 -10.03 9.29 5.12
CA ASN A 85 -10.25 8.09 4.33
C ASN A 85 -11.06 7.04 5.11
N ASP A 86 -11.54 6.01 4.43
CA ASP A 86 -12.44 5.00 4.97
C ASP A 86 -12.04 4.46 6.35
N THR A 87 -13.00 3.87 7.06
CA THR A 87 -12.76 3.29 8.39
C THR A 87 -13.39 1.91 8.48
N TRP A 88 -12.62 0.94 8.97
CA TRP A 88 -13.07 -0.38 9.37
C TRP A 88 -13.10 -0.48 10.88
N LEU A 89 -14.29 -0.77 11.45
CA LEU A 89 -14.49 -0.90 12.89
C LEU A 89 -14.75 -2.37 13.25
N ALA A 90 -13.80 -2.99 13.95
CA ALA A 90 -13.87 -4.37 14.41
C ALA A 90 -13.08 -4.49 15.74
N GLU A 91 -12.57 -5.66 16.11
CA GLU A 91 -11.65 -5.79 17.24
C GLU A 91 -10.37 -4.95 17.06
N GLU A 92 -9.86 -4.87 15.85
CA GLU A 92 -8.87 -3.85 15.47
C GLU A 92 -9.51 -2.83 14.53
N TRP A 93 -9.28 -1.56 14.80
CA TRP A 93 -9.70 -0.47 13.94
C TRP A 93 -8.62 -0.19 12.89
N GLY A 94 -9.04 0.21 11.70
CA GLY A 94 -8.10 0.55 10.67
C GLY A 94 -8.75 1.27 9.50
N HIS A 95 -7.93 1.57 8.51
CA HIS A 95 -8.32 2.25 7.29
C HIS A 95 -7.85 1.40 6.10
N PRO A 96 -8.70 0.53 5.56
CA PRO A 96 -8.30 -0.37 4.46
C PRO A 96 -7.80 0.37 3.22
N SER A 97 -8.30 1.57 2.94
CA SER A 97 -7.80 2.40 1.83
C SER A 97 -6.35 2.89 2.02
N ASP A 98 -5.78 2.77 3.22
CA ASP A 98 -4.33 3.00 3.44
C ASP A 98 -3.47 2.11 2.51
N ASN A 99 -3.99 0.93 2.13
CA ASN A 99 -3.32 0.02 1.18
C ASN A 99 -3.14 0.65 -0.20
N LEU A 100 -3.92 1.69 -0.56
CA LEU A 100 -3.82 2.36 -1.86
C LEU A 100 -2.41 2.92 -2.10
N GLY A 101 -1.68 3.31 -1.04
CA GLY A 101 -0.30 3.76 -1.17
C GLY A 101 0.59 2.76 -1.91
N ALA A 102 0.53 1.48 -1.54
CA ALA A 102 1.28 0.43 -2.22
C ALA A 102 0.65 0.01 -3.56
N ILE A 103 -0.68 -0.15 -3.57
CA ILE A 103 -1.41 -0.65 -4.75
C ILE A 103 -1.26 0.31 -5.92
N LEU A 104 -1.52 1.60 -5.72
CA LEU A 104 -1.43 2.60 -6.78
C LEU A 104 0.02 2.78 -7.24
N ALA A 105 0.97 2.82 -6.31
CA ALA A 105 2.39 2.92 -6.66
C ALA A 105 2.84 1.76 -7.56
N VAL A 106 2.49 0.53 -7.20
CA VAL A 106 2.89 -0.64 -7.98
C VAL A 106 2.11 -0.74 -9.29
N CYS A 107 0.81 -0.42 -9.31
CA CYS A 107 0.04 -0.38 -10.55
C CYS A 107 0.61 0.64 -11.55
N ASP A 108 0.96 1.85 -11.08
CA ASP A 108 1.57 2.87 -11.94
C ASP A 108 2.97 2.44 -12.40
N PHE A 109 3.80 1.92 -11.49
CA PHE A 109 5.12 1.42 -11.84
C PHE A 109 5.07 0.35 -12.93
N VAL A 110 4.28 -0.70 -12.75
CA VAL A 110 4.13 -1.77 -13.74
C VAL A 110 3.58 -1.23 -15.06
N SER A 111 2.62 -0.30 -15.00
CA SER A 111 2.07 0.34 -16.19
C SER A 111 3.13 1.16 -16.94
N GLN A 112 3.94 1.95 -16.22
CA GLN A 112 5.04 2.73 -16.83
C GLN A 112 6.10 1.82 -17.46
N GLN A 113 6.46 0.72 -16.77
CA GLN A 113 7.40 -0.26 -17.32
C GLN A 113 6.83 -0.92 -18.58
N ASN A 114 5.55 -1.33 -18.56
CA ASN A 114 4.90 -1.91 -19.74
C ASN A 114 4.88 -0.94 -20.92
N ILE A 115 4.50 0.32 -20.70
CA ILE A 115 4.47 1.36 -21.75
C ILE A 115 5.87 1.56 -22.32
N SER A 116 6.92 1.57 -21.50
CA SER A 116 8.30 1.76 -21.96
C SER A 116 8.79 0.71 -22.96
N ILE A 117 8.17 -0.46 -22.95
CA ILE A 117 8.48 -1.60 -23.84
C ILE A 117 7.34 -1.92 -24.82
N GLY A 118 6.41 -0.99 -25.01
CA GLY A 118 5.30 -1.11 -25.96
C GLY A 118 4.22 -2.12 -25.57
N LYS A 119 4.08 -2.45 -24.27
CA LYS A 119 3.01 -3.31 -23.75
C LYS A 119 1.89 -2.48 -23.14
N GLU A 120 0.70 -3.09 -23.04
CA GLU A 120 -0.47 -2.47 -22.42
C GLU A 120 -0.26 -2.22 -20.92
N PRO A 121 -0.71 -1.07 -20.40
CA PRO A 121 -0.71 -0.80 -18.97
C PRO A 121 -1.71 -1.71 -18.22
N LEU A 122 -1.59 -1.78 -16.91
CA LEU A 122 -2.59 -2.44 -16.08
C LEU A 122 -3.93 -1.70 -16.17
N SER A 123 -5.03 -2.47 -16.19
CA SER A 123 -6.38 -1.91 -16.23
C SER A 123 -6.80 -1.32 -14.88
N MET A 124 -7.74 -0.36 -14.91
CA MET A 124 -8.39 0.13 -13.69
C MET A 124 -9.09 -0.99 -12.91
N ARG A 125 -9.58 -2.01 -13.60
CA ARG A 125 -10.16 -3.21 -12.97
C ARG A 125 -9.13 -3.94 -12.09
N ALA A 126 -7.92 -4.11 -12.56
CA ALA A 126 -6.85 -4.75 -11.77
C ALA A 126 -6.53 -3.96 -10.49
N LEU A 127 -6.57 -2.63 -10.54
CA LEU A 127 -6.41 -1.76 -9.38
C LEU A 127 -7.58 -1.94 -8.38
N LEU A 128 -8.83 -1.90 -8.85
CA LEU A 128 -10.01 -2.07 -7.99
C LEU A 128 -10.06 -3.46 -7.34
N GLU A 129 -9.79 -4.52 -8.09
CA GLU A 129 -9.71 -5.89 -7.56
C GLU A 129 -8.62 -6.01 -6.47
N SER A 130 -7.49 -5.33 -6.67
CA SER A 130 -6.41 -5.28 -5.69
C SER A 130 -6.82 -4.55 -4.40
N MET A 131 -7.57 -3.45 -4.53
CA MET A 131 -8.14 -2.74 -3.38
C MET A 131 -9.12 -3.63 -2.60
N ILE A 132 -10.02 -4.34 -3.30
CA ILE A 132 -10.98 -5.27 -2.68
C ILE A 132 -10.24 -6.37 -1.92
N MET A 133 -9.25 -7.02 -2.55
CA MET A 133 -8.47 -8.07 -1.91
C MET A 133 -7.73 -7.58 -0.66
N ALA A 134 -7.11 -6.40 -0.72
CA ALA A 134 -6.43 -5.82 0.44
C ALA A 134 -7.41 -5.49 1.57
N HIS A 135 -8.57 -4.94 1.24
CA HIS A 135 -9.64 -4.64 2.19
C HIS A 135 -10.11 -5.91 2.91
N GLU A 136 -10.37 -6.99 2.17
CA GLU A 136 -10.80 -8.26 2.75
C GLU A 136 -9.72 -8.89 3.63
N ILE A 137 -8.45 -8.91 3.19
CA ILE A 137 -7.35 -9.46 4.00
C ILE A 137 -7.22 -8.69 5.31
N GLN A 138 -7.18 -7.36 5.24
CA GLN A 138 -7.09 -6.51 6.43
C GLN A 138 -8.30 -6.67 7.33
N GLY A 139 -9.51 -6.63 6.75
CA GLY A 139 -10.77 -6.70 7.46
C GLY A 139 -10.94 -8.04 8.19
N VAL A 140 -10.70 -9.16 7.51
CA VAL A 140 -10.81 -10.51 8.11
C VAL A 140 -9.83 -10.70 9.26
N LEU A 141 -8.58 -10.22 9.11
CA LEU A 141 -7.60 -10.28 10.20
C LEU A 141 -8.01 -9.41 11.41
N ALA A 142 -8.66 -8.29 11.15
CA ALA A 142 -9.11 -7.34 12.17
C ALA A 142 -10.39 -7.76 12.91
N LEU A 143 -11.18 -8.70 12.37
CA LEU A 143 -12.48 -9.09 12.94
C LEU A 143 -12.35 -9.59 14.38
N GLU A 144 -11.39 -10.46 14.65
CA GLU A 144 -11.25 -11.16 15.92
C GLU A 144 -9.91 -10.91 16.62
N ASN A 145 -9.02 -10.11 16.00
CA ASN A 145 -7.67 -9.87 16.51
C ASN A 145 -7.44 -8.40 16.78
N SER A 146 -7.09 -8.05 18.00
CA SER A 146 -6.66 -6.71 18.37
C SER A 146 -5.14 -6.65 18.56
N PHE A 147 -4.44 -6.13 17.58
CA PHE A 147 -2.99 -5.90 17.65
C PHE A 147 -2.64 -4.80 18.65
N ASN A 148 -3.54 -3.83 18.80
CA ASN A 148 -3.42 -2.77 19.80
C ASN A 148 -3.32 -3.32 21.23
N LYS A 149 -4.06 -4.38 21.59
CA LYS A 149 -4.00 -5.02 22.91
C LYS A 149 -2.63 -5.61 23.24
N VAL A 150 -1.83 -5.92 22.23
CA VAL A 150 -0.45 -6.44 22.41
C VAL A 150 0.62 -5.41 22.07
N GLY A 151 0.26 -4.13 22.00
CA GLY A 151 1.19 -3.02 21.80
C GLY A 151 1.64 -2.77 20.37
N LEU A 152 1.02 -3.44 19.38
CA LEU A 152 1.28 -3.24 17.95
C LEU A 152 0.27 -2.26 17.34
N ASP A 153 0.70 -1.55 16.31
CA ASP A 153 -0.17 -0.65 15.57
C ASP A 153 -0.95 -1.39 14.47
N HIS A 154 -2.19 -0.96 14.22
CA HIS A 154 -3.04 -1.53 13.18
C HIS A 154 -2.43 -1.47 11.76
N VAL A 155 -1.46 -0.59 11.50
CA VAL A 155 -0.78 -0.52 10.19
C VAL A 155 0.04 -1.77 9.86
N ILE A 156 0.24 -2.70 10.82
CA ILE A 156 0.75 -4.05 10.52
C ILE A 156 -0.15 -4.74 9.49
N LEU A 157 -1.47 -4.58 9.61
CA LEU A 157 -2.44 -5.19 8.70
C LEU A 157 -2.35 -4.58 7.30
N VAL A 158 -2.13 -3.26 7.21
CA VAL A 158 -1.85 -2.57 5.94
C VAL A 158 -0.60 -3.15 5.29
N LYS A 159 0.49 -3.32 6.04
CA LYS A 159 1.72 -3.91 5.50
C LYS A 159 1.50 -5.32 4.97
N VAL A 160 0.82 -6.18 5.71
CA VAL A 160 0.57 -7.58 5.33
C VAL A 160 -0.34 -7.67 4.10
N ALA A 161 -1.46 -6.96 4.10
CA ALA A 161 -2.42 -6.96 2.99
C ALA A 161 -1.78 -6.39 1.71
N SER A 162 -1.13 -5.24 1.81
CA SER A 162 -0.39 -4.63 0.69
C SER A 162 0.67 -5.59 0.13
N THR A 163 1.47 -6.24 1.00
CA THR A 163 2.51 -7.17 0.54
C THR A 163 1.93 -8.31 -0.30
N ALA A 164 0.84 -8.93 0.16
CA ALA A 164 0.20 -10.02 -0.57
C ALA A 164 -0.25 -9.57 -1.98
N VAL A 165 -0.95 -8.45 -2.05
CA VAL A 165 -1.56 -7.94 -3.28
C VAL A 165 -0.50 -7.41 -4.26
N VAL A 166 0.48 -6.62 -3.79
CA VAL A 166 1.50 -6.08 -4.70
C VAL A 166 2.45 -7.15 -5.22
N THR A 167 2.64 -8.26 -4.49
CA THR A 167 3.40 -9.40 -5.00
C THR A 167 2.71 -9.98 -6.25
N LYS A 168 1.37 -10.14 -6.21
CA LYS A 168 0.60 -10.58 -7.39
C LYS A 168 0.68 -9.57 -8.54
N LEU A 169 0.53 -8.28 -8.26
CA LEU A 169 0.61 -7.21 -9.27
C LEU A 169 1.97 -7.20 -10.00
N LEU A 170 3.04 -7.56 -9.31
CA LEU A 170 4.37 -7.70 -9.88
C LEU A 170 4.59 -9.05 -10.60
N GLY A 171 3.56 -9.91 -10.70
CA GLY A 171 3.63 -11.20 -11.38
C GLY A 171 4.16 -12.35 -10.52
N GLY A 172 4.19 -12.19 -9.19
CA GLY A 172 4.68 -13.20 -8.27
C GLY A 172 3.85 -14.48 -8.26
N SER A 173 4.54 -15.63 -8.18
CA SER A 173 3.93 -16.94 -8.03
C SER A 173 3.28 -17.11 -6.65
N LEU A 174 2.46 -18.17 -6.49
CA LEU A 174 1.86 -18.50 -5.21
C LEU A 174 2.88 -18.63 -4.08
N ASP A 175 4.03 -19.26 -4.36
CA ASP A 175 5.09 -19.45 -3.35
C ASP A 175 5.82 -18.15 -3.04
N GLN A 176 5.99 -17.28 -4.02
CA GLN A 176 6.53 -15.93 -3.79
C GLN A 176 5.58 -15.09 -2.93
N ILE A 177 4.26 -15.17 -3.13
CA ILE A 177 3.27 -14.50 -2.27
C ILE A 177 3.34 -15.06 -0.84
N LYS A 178 3.44 -16.39 -0.66
CA LYS A 178 3.60 -17.01 0.68
C LYS A 178 4.85 -16.50 1.38
N ASN A 179 5.98 -16.48 0.67
CA ASN A 179 7.25 -15.99 1.21
C ASN A 179 7.16 -14.51 1.58
N ALA A 180 6.68 -13.67 0.68
CA ALA A 180 6.56 -12.23 0.92
C ALA A 180 5.66 -11.92 2.12
N VAL A 181 4.51 -12.59 2.25
CA VAL A 181 3.62 -12.45 3.41
C VAL A 181 4.31 -12.90 4.70
N SER A 182 5.10 -13.98 4.68
CA SER A 182 5.89 -14.42 5.83
C SER A 182 6.90 -13.36 6.24
N GLN A 183 7.62 -12.77 5.28
CA GLN A 183 8.55 -11.67 5.56
C GLN A 183 7.84 -10.43 6.11
N ALA A 184 6.63 -10.11 5.62
CA ALA A 184 5.86 -9.00 6.14
C ALA A 184 5.48 -9.16 7.62
N TRP A 185 5.29 -10.38 8.10
CA TRP A 185 5.08 -10.66 9.51
C TRP A 185 6.38 -10.61 10.34
N LEU A 186 7.51 -11.03 9.79
CA LEU A 186 8.80 -11.07 10.48
C LEU A 186 9.47 -9.70 10.57
N ASP A 187 9.37 -8.88 9.52
CA ASP A 187 10.06 -7.59 9.41
C ASP A 187 9.44 -6.53 10.32
N GLY A 188 10.07 -6.24 11.42
CA GLY A 188 9.79 -5.21 12.42
C GLY A 188 8.45 -4.47 12.30
N GLN A 189 7.60 -4.60 13.31
CA GLN A 189 6.27 -3.98 13.30
C GLN A 189 6.27 -2.63 14.02
N SER A 190 5.36 -1.73 13.59
CA SER A 190 5.13 -0.48 14.29
C SER A 190 4.53 -0.72 15.67
N LEU A 191 5.11 -0.11 16.70
CA LEU A 191 4.54 -0.11 18.05
C LEU A 191 3.45 0.94 18.17
N ARG A 192 2.45 0.68 19.01
CA ARG A 192 1.29 1.56 19.22
C ARG A 192 1.61 2.83 19.98
N THR A 193 2.70 2.88 20.73
CA THR A 193 3.05 3.95 21.68
C THR A 193 3.00 5.35 21.10
N TYR A 194 3.35 5.55 19.82
CA TYR A 194 3.39 6.87 19.18
C TYR A 194 2.00 7.49 18.94
N ARG A 195 0.91 6.75 19.18
CA ARG A 195 -0.46 7.27 19.06
C ARG A 195 -1.03 7.79 20.36
N HIS A 196 -0.32 7.62 21.47
CA HIS A 196 -0.78 8.01 22.81
C HIS A 196 0.15 9.08 23.40
N ALA A 197 -0.45 10.09 24.06
CA ALA A 197 0.30 11.06 24.82
C ALA A 197 1.09 10.38 25.97
N PRO A 198 2.31 10.82 26.29
CA PRO A 198 3.03 11.96 25.73
C PRO A 198 3.81 11.65 24.43
N ASN A 199 3.72 10.44 23.89
CA ASN A 199 4.56 9.96 22.79
C ASN A 199 4.00 10.31 21.39
N ALA A 200 2.83 10.94 21.33
CA ALA A 200 2.21 11.33 20.06
C ALA A 200 3.07 12.37 19.33
N GLY A 201 3.51 12.00 18.13
CA GLY A 201 4.34 12.84 17.27
C GLY A 201 3.88 12.80 15.81
N SER A 202 4.71 13.27 14.90
CA SER A 202 4.41 13.33 13.47
C SER A 202 4.16 11.95 12.82
N ARG A 203 4.65 10.86 13.42
CA ARG A 203 4.53 9.50 12.87
C ARG A 203 3.08 9.08 12.57
N LYS A 204 2.10 9.56 13.35
CA LYS A 204 0.69 9.22 13.11
C LYS A 204 0.26 9.50 11.67
N SER A 205 0.71 10.63 11.12
CA SER A 205 0.31 11.09 9.78
C SER A 205 1.01 10.36 8.63
N TRP A 206 2.15 9.70 8.87
CA TRP A 206 2.89 8.98 7.83
C TRP A 206 3.06 7.46 8.10
N ALA A 207 2.43 6.95 9.15
CA ALA A 207 2.54 5.53 9.51
C ALA A 207 1.99 4.60 8.42
N ALA A 208 0.91 4.99 7.72
CA ALA A 208 0.38 4.24 6.60
C ALA A 208 1.37 4.25 5.42
N GLY A 209 1.97 5.41 5.10
CA GLY A 209 3.02 5.51 4.08
C GLY A 209 4.24 4.65 4.40
N ASP A 210 4.68 4.60 5.67
CA ASP A 210 5.73 3.69 6.12
C ASP A 210 5.33 2.22 5.90
N ALA A 211 4.10 1.83 6.26
CA ALA A 211 3.63 0.46 6.10
C ALA A 211 3.59 0.03 4.62
N THR A 212 3.06 0.87 3.74
CA THR A 212 2.96 0.60 2.30
C THR A 212 4.34 0.57 1.63
N SER A 213 5.24 1.49 1.99
CA SER A 213 6.62 1.48 1.48
C SER A 213 7.38 0.22 1.91
N ARG A 214 7.21 -0.22 3.16
CA ARG A 214 7.80 -1.48 3.66
C ARG A 214 7.24 -2.70 2.94
N ALA A 215 5.95 -2.71 2.61
CA ALA A 215 5.35 -3.77 1.81
C ALA A 215 6.03 -3.87 0.43
N VAL A 216 6.13 -2.76 -0.30
CA VAL A 216 6.79 -2.72 -1.61
C VAL A 216 8.28 -3.09 -1.51
N ARG A 217 8.99 -2.58 -0.50
CA ARG A 217 10.39 -2.93 -0.24
C ARG A 217 10.58 -4.43 -0.04
N SER A 218 9.75 -5.05 0.80
CA SER A 218 9.83 -6.49 1.09
C SER A 218 9.68 -7.31 -0.19
N VAL A 219 8.70 -6.97 -1.03
CA VAL A 219 8.46 -7.64 -2.30
C VAL A 219 9.61 -7.42 -3.29
N SER A 220 10.19 -6.23 -3.33
CA SER A 220 11.35 -5.94 -4.20
C SER A 220 12.53 -6.84 -3.92
N TYR A 221 12.77 -7.20 -2.66
CA TYR A 221 13.86 -8.12 -2.29
C TYR A 221 13.48 -9.60 -2.47
N THR A 222 12.24 -9.98 -2.22
CA THR A 222 11.81 -11.39 -2.28
C THR A 222 11.43 -11.83 -3.69
N HIS A 223 11.13 -10.91 -4.59
CA HIS A 223 10.65 -11.20 -5.94
C HIS A 223 11.58 -10.68 -7.04
N LEU A 224 11.88 -9.38 -7.07
CA LEU A 224 12.58 -8.79 -8.21
C LEU A 224 14.07 -9.15 -8.27
N ARG A 225 14.73 -9.39 -7.12
CA ARG A 225 16.15 -9.68 -7.06
C ARG A 225 16.49 -11.15 -6.85
N ALA A 226 15.56 -11.97 -6.37
CA ALA A 226 15.79 -13.41 -6.21
C ALA A 226 15.97 -14.13 -7.56
N HIS A 227 15.53 -13.55 -8.67
CA HIS A 227 15.74 -14.10 -10.01
C HIS A 227 17.14 -13.82 -10.60
N GLU A 228 17.88 -12.84 -10.09
CA GLU A 228 19.22 -12.51 -10.58
C GLU A 228 20.30 -13.46 -10.03
N THR A 229 19.98 -14.26 -9.01
CA THR A 229 20.94 -15.19 -8.35
C THR A 229 20.81 -16.65 -8.80
N SER A 230 19.91 -16.97 -9.72
CA SER A 230 19.69 -18.33 -10.25
C SER A 230 20.21 -18.47 -11.69
N GLY A 231 21.36 -17.89 -12.00
CA GLY A 231 22.14 -18.08 -13.22
C GLY A 231 23.36 -18.92 -12.97
#